data_463041398377e560ed8f9ad02713ac7c
#
_entry.id   463041398377e560ed8f9ad02713ac7c
#
_cell.length_a   1.000
_cell.length_b   1.000
_cell.length_c   1.000
_cell.angle_alpha   90.00
_cell.angle_beta   90.00
_cell.angle_gamma   90.00
#
_symmetry.space_group_name_H-M   'P 1'
#
loop_
_entity.id
_entity.type
_entity.pdbx_description
1 polymer ?
#
loop_
_entity_poly.entity_id
_entity_poly.type
_entity_poly.pdbx_seq_one_letter_code
_entity_poly.pdbx_strand_id
1 'polypeptide(L)'
;MKLITELNESVQYISESTESGKKHHFIEGIFLQADLKNRNGRVYPLNVMEKEVERYVREVVNVNRAYGELGHPAGPSINLDRVSHMIVELNRDGKNFIGKAKITETPMGDIARGLLESGANLGVSSRGMGSLKESNGVMVVQSDYHIATAADIVADPSAPNAFVKGIMENVDWVYDPVKDTWLEEKLHNTKKRIHKMSSSKIDEQKFAIFENFIASLTLKNK
;
A
#
# COMPACT_ATOMS: atom_id res chain seq x y z
N MET A 1 13.40 0.13 5.46
CA MET A 1 11.97 -0.05 5.71
C MET A 1 11.41 -1.06 4.72
N LYS A 2 10.46 -1.87 5.14
CA LYS A 2 9.79 -2.87 4.30
C LYS A 2 8.41 -2.37 3.92
N LEU A 3 7.96 -2.69 2.70
CA LEU A 3 6.57 -2.48 2.31
C LEU A 3 5.70 -3.48 3.07
N ILE A 4 4.64 -2.97 3.70
CA ILE A 4 3.70 -3.74 4.50
C ILE A 4 2.32 -3.52 3.90
N THR A 5 1.64 -4.61 3.52
CA THR A 5 0.30 -4.58 2.91
C THR A 5 -0.66 -5.41 3.74
N GLU A 6 -1.88 -4.91 3.92
CA GLU A 6 -2.94 -5.52 4.71
C GLU A 6 -4.24 -5.57 3.93
N LEU A 7 -4.98 -6.64 4.11
CA LEU A 7 -6.23 -6.90 3.42
C LEU A 7 -7.40 -6.90 4.40
N ASN A 8 -8.48 -6.21 4.06
CA ASN A 8 -9.72 -6.19 4.82
C ASN A 8 -10.93 -6.49 3.91
N GLU A 9 -11.80 -7.40 4.34
CA GLU A 9 -12.86 -7.99 3.49
C GLU A 9 -14.24 -7.36 3.71
N SER A 10 -14.40 -6.51 4.75
CA SER A 10 -15.71 -6.00 5.16
C SER A 10 -15.90 -4.56 4.70
N VAL A 11 -16.08 -4.35 3.39
CA VAL A 11 -16.37 -3.04 2.82
C VAL A 11 -17.79 -3.01 2.26
N GLN A 12 -18.54 -1.96 2.57
CA GLN A 12 -19.87 -1.72 2.04
C GLN A 12 -19.83 -0.66 0.95
N TYR A 13 -20.64 -0.85 -0.09
CA TYR A 13 -20.84 0.13 -1.12
C TYR A 13 -22.07 1.01 -0.80
N ILE A 14 -21.89 2.32 -0.83
CA ILE A 14 -22.92 3.30 -0.53
C ILE A 14 -23.05 4.27 -1.71
N SER A 15 -24.29 4.54 -2.15
CA SER A 15 -24.59 5.58 -3.13
C SER A 15 -25.39 6.70 -2.46
N GLU A 16 -24.84 7.89 -2.44
CA GLU A 16 -25.47 9.09 -1.90
C GLU A 16 -25.86 10.04 -3.03
N SER A 17 -27.05 10.62 -2.95
CA SER A 17 -27.52 11.63 -3.91
C SER A 17 -27.37 13.02 -3.30
N THR A 18 -26.82 13.97 -4.06
CA THR A 18 -26.77 15.37 -3.67
C THR A 18 -28.13 16.05 -3.96
N GLU A 19 -28.40 17.22 -3.37
CA GLU A 19 -29.57 18.05 -3.67
C GLU A 19 -29.69 18.40 -5.15
N SER A 20 -28.57 18.45 -5.88
CA SER A 20 -28.51 18.65 -7.34
C SER A 20 -28.79 17.40 -8.17
N GLY A 21 -29.10 16.25 -7.52
CA GLY A 21 -29.37 14.98 -8.18
C GLY A 21 -28.11 14.24 -8.66
N LYS A 22 -26.91 14.76 -8.45
CA LYS A 22 -25.66 14.05 -8.75
C LYS A 22 -25.43 12.97 -7.71
N LYS A 23 -25.23 11.73 -8.18
CA LYS A 23 -24.91 10.60 -7.29
C LYS A 23 -23.42 10.58 -7.01
N HIS A 24 -23.06 10.46 -5.74
CA HIS A 24 -21.71 10.12 -5.30
C HIS A 24 -21.68 8.68 -4.81
N HIS A 25 -20.60 8.00 -5.10
CA HIS A 25 -20.40 6.61 -4.76
C HIS A 25 -19.30 6.50 -3.74
N PHE A 26 -19.52 5.73 -2.69
CA PHE A 26 -18.58 5.52 -1.60
C PHE A 26 -18.39 4.04 -1.32
N ILE A 27 -17.25 3.73 -0.73
CA ILE A 27 -17.02 2.47 -0.02
C ILE A 27 -16.78 2.80 1.44
N GLU A 28 -17.31 1.98 2.35
CA GLU A 28 -17.16 2.14 3.79
C GLU A 28 -16.93 0.79 4.45
N GLY A 29 -16.14 0.76 5.50
CA GLY A 29 -15.87 -0.44 6.28
C GLY A 29 -14.60 -0.35 7.10
N ILE A 30 -14.16 -1.49 7.60
CA ILE A 30 -12.89 -1.55 8.34
C ILE A 30 -11.75 -1.47 7.33
N PHE A 31 -10.95 -0.39 7.39
CA PHE A 31 -9.78 -0.24 6.54
C PHE A 31 -8.51 -0.77 7.20
N LEU A 32 -8.38 -0.63 8.53
CA LEU A 32 -7.22 -1.08 9.29
C LEU A 32 -7.66 -1.76 10.59
N GLN A 33 -6.86 -2.70 11.08
CA GLN A 33 -7.09 -3.39 12.36
C GLN A 33 -5.80 -3.44 13.18
N ALA A 34 -5.92 -3.20 14.49
CA ALA A 34 -4.82 -3.29 15.43
C ALA A 34 -4.98 -4.48 16.39
N ASP A 35 -3.88 -4.92 17.02
CA ASP A 35 -3.80 -6.00 18.01
C ASP A 35 -4.42 -7.34 17.55
N LEU A 36 -4.56 -7.54 16.26
CA LEU A 36 -5.02 -8.80 15.65
C LEU A 36 -3.92 -9.34 14.74
N LYS A 37 -3.68 -10.65 14.84
CA LYS A 37 -2.81 -11.34 13.89
C LYS A 37 -3.56 -11.46 12.56
N ASN A 38 -3.05 -10.77 11.55
CA ASN A 38 -3.63 -10.83 10.22
C ASN A 38 -3.23 -12.10 9.45
N ARG A 39 -3.74 -12.25 8.21
CA ARG A 39 -3.44 -13.39 7.35
C ARG A 39 -1.96 -13.49 6.96
N ASN A 40 -1.24 -12.36 6.95
CA ASN A 40 0.21 -12.31 6.68
C ASN A 40 1.07 -12.63 7.92
N GLY A 41 0.45 -13.03 9.04
CA GLY A 41 1.15 -13.36 10.27
C GLY A 41 1.68 -12.14 11.04
N ARG A 42 1.15 -10.94 10.76
CA ARG A 42 1.59 -9.68 11.37
C ARG A 42 0.60 -9.18 12.40
N VAL A 43 1.12 -8.44 13.38
CA VAL A 43 0.32 -7.68 14.36
C VAL A 43 0.78 -6.24 14.35
N TYR A 44 -0.18 -5.33 14.29
CA TYR A 44 0.01 -3.90 14.45
C TYR A 44 -0.37 -3.51 15.87
N PRO A 45 0.56 -3.13 16.75
CA PRO A 45 0.20 -2.64 18.07
C PRO A 45 -0.73 -1.42 17.98
N LEU A 46 -1.75 -1.39 18.83
CA LEU A 46 -2.77 -0.34 18.79
C LEU A 46 -2.17 1.08 18.89
N ASN A 47 -1.21 1.26 19.80
CA ASN A 47 -0.53 2.55 19.98
C ASN A 47 0.28 2.99 18.74
N VAL A 48 0.85 2.05 17.98
CA VAL A 48 1.56 2.34 16.72
C VAL A 48 0.58 2.74 15.64
N MET A 49 -0.50 1.96 15.49
CA MET A 49 -1.53 2.22 14.49
C MET A 49 -2.25 3.54 14.77
N GLU A 50 -2.65 3.79 16.01
CA GLU A 50 -3.36 4.99 16.42
C GLU A 50 -2.56 6.27 16.12
N LYS A 51 -1.29 6.30 16.55
CA LYS A 51 -0.39 7.42 16.28
C LYS A 51 -0.26 7.70 14.77
N GLU A 52 -0.13 6.65 13.98
CA GLU A 52 0.07 6.81 12.55
C GLU A 52 -1.21 7.18 11.82
N VAL A 53 -2.36 6.65 12.24
CA VAL A 53 -3.68 7.07 11.71
C VAL A 53 -3.95 8.54 12.03
N GLU A 54 -3.67 9.00 13.25
CA GLU A 54 -3.79 10.42 13.61
C GLU A 54 -2.95 11.32 12.71
N ARG A 55 -1.70 10.93 12.45
CA ARG A 55 -0.84 11.63 11.49
C ARG A 55 -1.46 11.63 10.08
N TYR A 56 -1.84 10.45 9.59
CA TYR A 56 -2.38 10.28 8.24
C TYR A 56 -3.67 11.08 8.04
N VAL A 57 -4.57 11.07 9.02
CA VAL A 57 -5.80 11.89 8.96
C VAL A 57 -5.46 13.37 8.90
N ARG A 58 -4.60 13.86 9.80
CA ARG A 58 -4.22 15.27 9.86
C ARG A 58 -3.52 15.76 8.59
N GLU A 59 -2.58 14.98 8.07
CA GLU A 59 -1.65 15.42 7.04
C GLU A 59 -2.07 15.02 5.62
N VAL A 60 -2.99 14.05 5.48
CA VAL A 60 -3.34 13.48 4.18
C VAL A 60 -4.85 13.50 3.94
N VAL A 61 -5.67 12.98 4.87
CA VAL A 61 -7.13 12.94 4.70
C VAL A 61 -7.73 14.33 4.75
N ASN A 62 -7.43 15.11 5.78
CA ASN A 62 -8.00 16.45 6.00
C ASN A 62 -7.59 17.48 4.94
N VAL A 63 -6.57 17.18 4.15
CA VAL A 63 -6.12 18.01 3.03
C VAL A 63 -6.49 17.44 1.66
N ASN A 64 -7.41 16.45 1.61
CA ASN A 64 -7.92 15.81 0.40
C ASN A 64 -6.82 15.20 -0.49
N ARG A 65 -5.82 14.54 0.11
CA ARG A 65 -4.71 13.87 -0.57
C ARG A 65 -4.64 12.36 -0.31
N ALA A 66 -5.62 11.80 0.39
CA ALA A 66 -5.68 10.39 0.76
C ALA A 66 -6.18 9.53 -0.40
N TYR A 67 -5.40 9.45 -1.46
CA TYR A 67 -5.75 8.65 -2.63
C TYR A 67 -5.52 7.16 -2.40
N GLY A 68 -6.41 6.33 -3.00
CA GLY A 68 -6.25 4.89 -3.12
C GLY A 68 -6.35 4.46 -4.57
N GLU A 69 -5.71 3.35 -4.89
CA GLU A 69 -5.60 2.84 -6.25
C GLU A 69 -6.51 1.62 -6.47
N LEU A 70 -6.80 1.32 -7.74
CA LEU A 70 -7.41 0.07 -8.13
C LEU A 70 -6.32 -1.00 -8.34
N GLY A 71 -6.39 -2.04 -7.51
CA GLY A 71 -5.35 -3.07 -7.41
C GLY A 71 -4.15 -2.60 -6.58
N HIS A 72 -3.30 -3.55 -6.20
CA HIS A 72 -2.05 -3.25 -5.50
C HIS A 72 -0.94 -2.93 -6.50
N PRO A 73 -0.37 -1.71 -6.49
CA PRO A 73 0.84 -1.40 -7.23
C PRO A 73 2.07 -2.01 -6.56
N ALA A 74 3.15 -2.10 -7.34
CA ALA A 74 4.40 -2.71 -6.92
C ALA A 74 5.26 -1.84 -5.96
N GLY A 75 4.72 -0.75 -5.41
CA GLY A 75 5.49 0.15 -4.54
C GLY A 75 4.62 0.99 -3.60
N PRO A 76 5.25 1.73 -2.69
CA PRO A 76 4.55 2.58 -1.73
C PRO A 76 4.05 3.90 -2.32
N SER A 77 4.58 4.33 -3.47
CA SER A 77 4.17 5.57 -4.13
C SER A 77 2.79 5.45 -4.75
N ILE A 78 2.00 6.51 -4.68
CA ILE A 78 0.70 6.61 -5.35
C ILE A 78 0.91 6.99 -6.82
N ASN A 79 0.30 6.22 -7.74
CA ASN A 79 0.27 6.53 -9.16
C ASN A 79 -1.07 7.17 -9.50
N LEU A 80 -1.07 8.43 -9.88
CA LEU A 80 -2.30 9.21 -10.11
C LEU A 80 -3.16 8.66 -11.25
N ASP A 81 -2.56 7.99 -12.22
CA ASP A 81 -3.26 7.30 -13.32
C ASP A 81 -4.03 6.05 -12.87
N ARG A 82 -3.75 5.54 -11.67
CA ARG A 82 -4.40 4.37 -11.07
C ARG A 82 -5.39 4.72 -9.96
N VAL A 83 -5.50 6.00 -9.59
CA VAL A 83 -6.41 6.45 -8.54
C VAL A 83 -7.86 6.10 -8.89
N SER A 84 -8.51 5.35 -8.01
CA SER A 84 -9.90 4.94 -8.12
C SER A 84 -10.81 5.56 -7.06
N HIS A 85 -10.23 6.02 -5.94
CA HIS A 85 -10.98 6.60 -4.83
C HIS A 85 -10.11 7.53 -3.99
N MET A 86 -10.77 8.29 -3.14
CA MET A 86 -10.14 9.18 -2.16
C MET A 86 -10.79 8.93 -0.79
N ILE A 87 -9.98 8.62 0.20
CA ILE A 87 -10.42 8.42 1.58
C ILE A 87 -10.82 9.79 2.15
N VAL A 88 -12.05 9.89 2.63
CA VAL A 88 -12.62 11.13 3.17
C VAL A 88 -12.79 11.09 4.68
N GLU A 89 -12.86 9.88 5.26
CA GLU A 89 -12.94 9.66 6.70
C GLU A 89 -12.12 8.43 7.09
N LEU A 90 -11.49 8.49 8.26
CA LEU A 90 -10.82 7.36 8.89
C LEU A 90 -10.86 7.56 10.40
N ASN A 91 -11.73 6.81 11.07
CA ASN A 91 -12.03 6.97 12.49
C ASN A 91 -11.77 5.68 13.25
N ARG A 92 -11.27 5.79 14.49
CA ARG A 92 -11.06 4.64 15.36
C ARG A 92 -12.37 4.16 15.98
N ASP A 93 -12.58 2.83 15.96
CA ASP A 93 -13.60 2.12 16.71
C ASP A 93 -12.96 0.90 17.41
N GLY A 94 -12.61 1.05 18.67
CA GLY A 94 -11.92 0.02 19.43
C GLY A 94 -10.53 -0.32 18.86
N LYS A 95 -10.39 -1.53 18.30
CA LYS A 95 -9.18 -2.01 17.59
C LYS A 95 -9.29 -1.86 16.08
N ASN A 96 -10.44 -1.44 15.57
CA ASN A 96 -10.69 -1.21 14.17
C ASN A 96 -10.55 0.27 13.83
N PHE A 97 -10.24 0.55 12.57
CA PHE A 97 -10.27 1.88 11.99
C PHE A 97 -11.23 1.84 10.82
N ILE A 98 -12.38 2.46 11.02
CA ILE A 98 -13.45 2.54 10.02
C ILE A 98 -13.13 3.67 9.06
N GLY A 99 -13.07 3.35 7.78
CA GLY A 99 -12.81 4.30 6.72
C GLY A 99 -14.01 4.47 5.81
N LYS A 100 -14.19 5.68 5.28
CA LYS A 100 -15.09 6.00 4.18
C LYS A 100 -14.27 6.60 3.05
N ALA A 101 -14.46 6.12 1.82
CA ALA A 101 -13.76 6.63 0.66
C ALA A 101 -14.72 6.90 -0.49
N LYS A 102 -14.57 8.07 -1.11
CA LYS A 102 -15.34 8.48 -2.28
C LYS A 102 -14.71 7.89 -3.54
N ILE A 103 -15.48 7.19 -4.35
CA ILE A 103 -15.07 6.75 -5.69
C ILE A 103 -14.88 7.99 -6.57
N THR A 104 -13.73 8.12 -7.20
CA THR A 104 -13.38 9.27 -8.05
C THR A 104 -13.94 9.10 -9.46
N GLU A 105 -14.17 10.23 -10.14
CA GLU A 105 -14.56 10.27 -11.56
C GLU A 105 -13.31 10.14 -12.47
N THR A 106 -12.52 9.09 -12.22
CA THR A 106 -11.33 8.72 -12.99
C THR A 106 -11.59 7.40 -13.71
N PRO A 107 -10.83 7.03 -14.75
CA PRO A 107 -11.02 5.73 -15.42
C PRO A 107 -11.01 4.54 -14.45
N MET A 108 -10.12 4.55 -13.45
CA MET A 108 -10.04 3.48 -12.45
C MET A 108 -11.20 3.52 -11.45
N GLY A 109 -11.69 4.71 -11.12
CA GLY A 109 -12.90 4.87 -10.31
C GLY A 109 -14.16 4.40 -11.04
N ASP A 110 -14.28 4.67 -12.33
CA ASP A 110 -15.39 4.18 -13.13
C ASP A 110 -15.40 2.65 -13.24
N ILE A 111 -14.24 2.02 -13.36
CA ILE A 111 -14.12 0.56 -13.32
C ILE A 111 -14.55 0.03 -11.94
N ALA A 112 -14.05 0.61 -10.86
CA ALA A 112 -14.41 0.19 -9.49
C ALA A 112 -15.92 0.33 -9.27
N ARG A 113 -16.52 1.46 -9.67
CA ARG A 113 -17.95 1.70 -9.59
C ARG A 113 -18.75 0.66 -10.40
N GLY A 114 -18.40 0.43 -11.66
CA GLY A 114 -19.09 -0.54 -12.51
C GLY A 114 -19.05 -1.95 -11.95
N LEU A 115 -17.93 -2.37 -11.34
CA LEU A 115 -17.82 -3.65 -10.66
C LEU A 115 -18.75 -3.73 -9.43
N LEU A 116 -18.75 -2.69 -8.58
CA LEU A 116 -19.60 -2.63 -7.39
C LEU A 116 -21.08 -2.61 -7.74
N GLU A 117 -21.50 -1.81 -8.74
CA GLU A 117 -22.88 -1.76 -9.26
C GLU A 117 -23.32 -3.10 -9.87
N SER A 118 -22.39 -3.87 -10.42
CA SER A 118 -22.63 -5.22 -10.92
C SER A 118 -22.69 -6.29 -9.82
N GLY A 119 -22.56 -5.90 -8.56
CA GLY A 119 -22.61 -6.80 -7.42
C GLY A 119 -21.27 -7.51 -7.09
N ALA A 120 -20.15 -7.03 -7.64
CA ALA A 120 -18.85 -7.57 -7.27
C ALA A 120 -18.54 -7.25 -5.80
N ASN A 121 -18.04 -8.25 -5.08
CA ASN A 121 -17.52 -8.07 -3.72
C ASN A 121 -16.05 -7.68 -3.81
N LEU A 122 -15.74 -6.41 -3.54
CA LEU A 122 -14.38 -5.88 -3.54
C LEU A 122 -13.90 -5.66 -2.10
N GLY A 123 -12.65 -5.95 -1.85
CA GLY A 123 -12.00 -5.67 -0.58
C GLY A 123 -11.16 -4.40 -0.62
N VAL A 124 -10.59 -4.05 0.52
CA VAL A 124 -9.56 -3.01 0.61
C VAL A 124 -8.31 -3.56 1.29
N SER A 125 -7.17 -2.98 0.93
CA SER A 125 -5.88 -3.35 1.47
C SER A 125 -5.02 -2.12 1.68
N SER A 126 -4.45 -1.97 2.88
CA SER A 126 -3.55 -0.85 3.17
C SER A 126 -2.13 -1.13 2.68
N ARG A 127 -1.42 -0.06 2.36
CA ARG A 127 0.03 -0.04 2.09
C ARG A 127 0.73 0.89 3.06
N GLY A 128 1.84 0.43 3.60
CA GLY A 128 2.68 1.24 4.47
C GLY A 128 4.12 0.78 4.44
N MET A 129 4.95 1.55 5.12
CA MET A 129 6.38 1.29 5.28
C MET A 129 6.67 1.16 6.76
N GLY A 130 7.56 0.25 7.13
CA GLY A 130 7.93 0.08 8.53
C GLY A 130 8.91 -1.06 8.74
N SER A 131 9.39 -1.18 9.97
CA SER A 131 10.19 -2.30 10.42
C SER A 131 9.31 -3.38 11.05
N LEU A 132 9.75 -4.62 10.93
CA LEU A 132 9.11 -5.78 11.54
C LEU A 132 10.07 -6.43 12.51
N LYS A 133 9.58 -6.82 13.69
CA LYS A 133 10.34 -7.58 14.69
C LYS A 133 9.56 -8.84 15.05
N GLU A 134 10.22 -9.97 15.03
CA GLU A 134 9.62 -11.21 15.48
C GLU A 134 9.45 -11.21 17.02
N SER A 135 8.28 -11.61 17.47
CA SER A 135 7.95 -11.81 18.88
C SER A 135 6.96 -12.97 19.00
N ASN A 136 7.33 -14.03 19.73
CA ASN A 136 6.50 -15.21 19.95
C ASN A 136 5.90 -15.82 18.66
N GLY A 137 6.70 -15.92 17.60
CA GLY A 137 6.27 -16.49 16.31
C GLY A 137 5.30 -15.60 15.52
N VAL A 138 5.25 -14.30 15.85
CA VAL A 138 4.43 -13.29 15.16
C VAL A 138 5.33 -12.12 14.78
N MET A 139 5.13 -11.58 13.57
CA MET A 139 5.82 -10.37 13.13
C MET A 139 5.09 -9.12 13.63
N VAL A 140 5.73 -8.39 14.52
CA VAL A 140 5.18 -7.17 15.14
C VAL A 140 5.69 -5.93 14.41
N VAL A 141 4.76 -5.11 13.92
CA VAL A 141 5.06 -3.82 13.27
C VAL A 141 5.61 -2.83 14.31
N GLN A 142 6.68 -2.14 13.95
CA GLN A 142 7.38 -1.25 14.88
C GLN A 142 6.88 0.20 14.77
N SER A 143 7.36 1.06 15.69
CA SER A 143 6.94 2.46 15.83
C SER A 143 7.34 3.38 14.68
N ASP A 144 8.15 2.89 13.74
CA ASP A 144 8.51 3.58 12.49
C ASP A 144 7.52 3.32 11.35
N TYR A 145 6.36 2.70 11.65
CA TYR A 145 5.31 2.46 10.67
C TYR A 145 4.79 3.78 10.09
N HIS A 146 4.64 3.81 8.77
CA HIS A 146 4.18 4.96 8.02
C HIS A 146 3.19 4.51 6.93
N ILE A 147 1.95 4.99 6.98
CA ILE A 147 0.90 4.68 6.01
C ILE A 147 1.18 5.44 4.70
N ALA A 148 1.28 4.72 3.59
CA ALA A 148 1.29 5.28 2.25
C ALA A 148 -0.14 5.49 1.74
N THR A 149 -1.00 4.46 1.90
CA THR A 149 -2.45 4.58 1.75
C THR A 149 -3.17 3.65 2.73
N ALA A 150 -4.25 4.12 3.32
CA ALA A 150 -5.04 3.31 4.25
C ALA A 150 -5.92 2.28 3.53
N ALA A 151 -6.19 2.45 2.24
CA ALA A 151 -6.95 1.50 1.44
C ALA A 151 -6.61 1.63 -0.05
N ASP A 152 -6.31 0.52 -0.71
CA ASP A 152 -6.44 0.31 -2.15
C ASP A 152 -7.63 -0.62 -2.38
N ILE A 153 -8.41 -0.43 -3.45
CA ILE A 153 -9.47 -1.37 -3.81
C ILE A 153 -8.83 -2.58 -4.49
N VAL A 154 -9.13 -3.77 -3.98
CA VAL A 154 -8.62 -5.05 -4.50
C VAL A 154 -9.77 -6.00 -4.80
N ALA A 155 -9.57 -6.94 -5.73
CA ALA A 155 -10.55 -7.99 -5.99
C ALA A 155 -10.69 -8.89 -4.77
N ASP A 156 -11.80 -9.64 -4.68
CA ASP A 156 -12.14 -10.49 -3.55
C ASP A 156 -10.96 -11.39 -3.12
N PRO A 157 -10.58 -11.32 -1.84
CA PRO A 157 -9.49 -12.09 -1.25
C PRO A 157 -9.79 -13.56 -1.02
N SER A 158 -10.91 -14.10 -1.45
CA SER A 158 -11.21 -15.54 -1.35
C SER A 158 -10.19 -16.43 -2.07
N ALA A 159 -9.28 -15.83 -2.86
CA ALA A 159 -8.08 -16.47 -3.40
C ALA A 159 -6.81 -16.04 -2.60
N PRO A 160 -6.56 -16.61 -1.43
CA PRO A 160 -5.52 -16.14 -0.50
C PRO A 160 -4.09 -16.20 -1.06
N ASN A 161 -3.87 -16.96 -2.12
CA ASN A 161 -2.55 -17.12 -2.73
C ASN A 161 -2.28 -16.16 -3.90
N ALA A 162 -3.30 -15.46 -4.44
CA ALA A 162 -3.13 -14.56 -5.59
C ALA A 162 -2.59 -13.18 -5.20
N PHE A 163 -2.78 -12.74 -3.95
CA PHE A 163 -2.40 -11.41 -3.48
C PHE A 163 -1.16 -11.39 -2.59
N VAL A 164 -0.88 -12.46 -1.88
CA VAL A 164 0.23 -12.55 -0.92
C VAL A 164 1.59 -12.79 -1.60
N LYS A 165 1.60 -13.28 -2.84
CA LYS A 165 2.82 -13.42 -3.66
C LYS A 165 3.17 -12.19 -4.50
N GLY A 166 2.44 -11.13 -4.40
CA GLY A 166 2.77 -9.81 -4.96
C GLY A 166 3.93 -9.17 -4.20
N ILE A 167 5.07 -9.65 -4.37
CA ILE A 167 6.21 -9.12 -5.12
C ILE A 167 7.14 -8.18 -4.34
N MET A 168 6.72 -7.34 -3.38
CA MET A 168 7.61 -6.33 -2.80
C MET A 168 7.70 -6.37 -1.26
N GLU A 169 7.04 -7.31 -0.60
CA GLU A 169 7.10 -7.43 0.87
C GLU A 169 8.50 -7.75 1.43
N ASN A 170 9.39 -8.29 0.59
CA ASN A 170 10.77 -8.62 0.95
C ASN A 170 11.80 -7.63 0.44
N VAL A 171 11.37 -6.48 -0.08
CA VAL A 171 12.24 -5.42 -0.57
C VAL A 171 12.35 -4.32 0.48
N ASP A 172 13.57 -3.94 0.80
CA ASP A 172 13.83 -2.75 1.60
C ASP A 172 13.75 -1.50 0.72
N TRP A 173 13.09 -0.46 1.20
CA TRP A 173 12.87 0.80 0.52
C TRP A 173 13.65 1.92 1.18
N VAL A 174 14.23 2.79 0.33
CA VAL A 174 14.92 4.02 0.76
C VAL A 174 14.21 5.21 0.14
N TYR A 175 13.86 6.19 0.97
CA TYR A 175 13.28 7.44 0.50
C TYR A 175 14.34 8.33 -0.15
N ASP A 176 14.09 8.81 -1.36
CA ASP A 176 14.91 9.79 -2.06
C ASP A 176 14.25 11.17 -1.94
N PRO A 177 14.76 12.05 -1.05
CA PRO A 177 14.16 13.35 -0.78
C PRO A 177 14.30 14.34 -1.95
N VAL A 178 15.20 14.07 -2.90
CA VAL A 178 15.38 14.92 -4.08
C VAL A 178 14.29 14.68 -5.11
N LYS A 179 13.83 13.43 -5.22
CA LYS A 179 12.81 13.02 -6.18
C LYS A 179 11.43 12.85 -5.57
N ASP A 180 11.32 13.04 -4.25
CA ASP A 180 10.11 12.80 -3.47
C ASP A 180 9.49 11.41 -3.78
N THR A 181 10.33 10.37 -3.79
CA THR A 181 9.91 9.00 -4.15
C THR A 181 10.66 7.94 -3.36
N TRP A 182 10.04 6.79 -3.22
CA TRP A 182 10.64 5.60 -2.63
C TRP A 182 11.34 4.76 -3.68
N LEU A 183 12.57 4.35 -3.40
CA LEU A 183 13.42 3.52 -4.28
C LEU A 183 13.70 2.18 -3.60
N GLU A 184 13.73 1.10 -4.39
CA GLU A 184 14.19 -0.19 -3.91
C GLU A 184 15.65 -0.10 -3.43
N GLU A 185 15.94 -0.50 -2.18
CA GLU A 185 17.26 -0.34 -1.57
C GLU A 185 18.37 -1.00 -2.38
N LYS A 186 18.13 -2.22 -2.90
CA LYS A 186 19.09 -2.91 -3.77
C LYS A 186 19.42 -2.11 -5.02
N LEU A 187 18.39 -1.54 -5.66
CA LEU A 187 18.53 -0.72 -6.85
C LEU A 187 19.27 0.58 -6.54
N HIS A 188 18.93 1.22 -5.43
CA HIS A 188 19.57 2.44 -4.95
C HIS A 188 21.05 2.21 -4.61
N ASN A 189 21.37 1.15 -3.88
CA ASN A 189 22.74 0.79 -3.53
C ASN A 189 23.57 0.38 -4.76
N THR A 190 22.96 -0.33 -5.72
CA THR A 190 23.62 -0.66 -6.99
C THR A 190 23.91 0.59 -7.79
N LYS A 191 22.96 1.52 -7.91
CA LYS A 191 23.15 2.83 -8.53
C LYS A 191 24.28 3.63 -7.87
N LYS A 192 24.26 3.77 -6.54
CA LYS A 192 25.33 4.45 -5.79
C LYS A 192 26.71 3.83 -6.03
N ARG A 193 26.77 2.49 -6.12
CA ARG A 193 28.02 1.76 -6.39
C ARG A 193 28.52 2.07 -7.79
N ILE A 194 27.67 2.02 -8.80
CA ILE A 194 28.00 2.35 -10.19
C ILE A 194 28.48 3.78 -10.32
N HIS A 195 27.78 4.76 -9.72
CA HIS A 195 28.18 6.17 -9.76
C HIS A 195 29.53 6.48 -9.11
N LYS A 196 29.99 5.64 -8.17
CA LYS A 196 31.31 5.77 -7.51
C LYS A 196 32.44 5.07 -8.25
N MET A 197 32.12 4.29 -9.30
CA MET A 197 33.11 3.55 -10.06
C MET A 197 33.66 4.40 -11.21
N SER A 198 34.95 4.26 -11.51
CA SER A 198 35.55 4.84 -12.71
C SER A 198 35.05 4.11 -13.97
N SER A 199 35.05 4.79 -15.12
CA SER A 199 34.58 4.22 -16.40
C SER A 199 35.27 2.89 -16.73
N SER A 200 36.60 2.77 -16.49
CA SER A 200 37.33 1.52 -16.71
C SER A 200 36.86 0.36 -15.83
N LYS A 201 36.55 0.63 -14.54
CA LYS A 201 36.00 -0.38 -13.64
C LYS A 201 34.55 -0.78 -13.96
N ILE A 202 33.77 0.13 -14.53
CA ILE A 202 32.42 -0.18 -15.00
C ILE A 202 32.52 -1.14 -16.19
N ASP A 203 33.43 -0.89 -17.13
CA ASP A 203 33.63 -1.75 -18.30
C ASP A 203 34.12 -3.16 -17.93
N GLU A 204 34.97 -3.28 -16.93
CA GLU A 204 35.45 -4.59 -16.43
C GLU A 204 34.35 -5.35 -15.66
N GLN A 205 33.47 -4.67 -14.96
CA GLN A 205 32.51 -5.30 -14.05
C GLN A 205 31.06 -5.32 -14.57
N LYS A 206 30.79 -4.72 -15.75
CA LYS A 206 29.43 -4.62 -16.28
C LYS A 206 28.68 -5.96 -16.38
N PHE A 207 29.36 -7.02 -16.81
CA PHE A 207 28.76 -8.35 -16.88
C PHE A 207 28.44 -8.92 -15.50
N ALA A 208 29.37 -8.83 -14.56
CA ALA A 208 29.15 -9.30 -13.19
C ALA A 208 28.04 -8.51 -12.45
N ILE A 209 27.96 -7.19 -12.69
CA ILE A 209 26.88 -6.36 -12.15
C ILE A 209 25.53 -6.76 -12.76
N PHE A 210 25.49 -7.01 -14.07
CA PHE A 210 24.30 -7.44 -14.79
C PHE A 210 23.86 -8.85 -14.38
N GLU A 211 24.77 -9.81 -14.30
CA GLU A 211 24.49 -11.17 -13.84
C GLU A 211 23.96 -11.19 -12.41
N ASN A 212 24.57 -10.44 -11.49
CA ASN A 212 24.08 -10.30 -10.13
C ASN A 212 22.70 -9.64 -10.07
N PHE A 213 22.42 -8.67 -10.93
CA PHE A 213 21.10 -8.07 -11.05
C PHE A 213 20.07 -9.08 -11.56
N ILE A 214 20.34 -9.80 -12.64
CA ILE A 214 19.47 -10.85 -13.18
C ILE A 214 19.26 -11.98 -12.16
N ALA A 215 20.32 -12.44 -11.50
CA ALA A 215 20.21 -13.46 -10.45
C ALA A 215 19.30 -13.00 -9.30
N SER A 216 19.36 -11.72 -8.94
CA SER A 216 18.48 -11.15 -7.91
C SER A 216 17.01 -11.10 -8.32
N LEU A 217 16.72 -11.00 -9.63
CA LEU A 217 15.36 -11.08 -10.17
C LEU A 217 14.84 -12.52 -10.25
N THR A 218 15.73 -13.47 -10.55
CA THR A 218 15.35 -14.89 -10.74
C THR A 218 15.09 -15.61 -9.42
N LEU A 219 15.79 -15.24 -8.34
CA LEU A 219 15.56 -15.77 -6.99
C LEU A 219 14.22 -15.36 -6.37
N LYS A 220 13.54 -14.39 -6.97
CA LYS A 220 12.20 -13.95 -6.55
C LYS A 220 11.03 -14.80 -7.09
N ASN A 221 11.32 -15.75 -8.00
CA ASN A 221 10.33 -16.60 -8.66
C ASN A 221 10.31 -18.05 -8.15
N LYS A 222 10.88 -18.32 -6.96
CA LYS A 222 10.80 -19.62 -6.29
C LYS A 222 10.09 -19.52 -4.94
#